data_9be50aad196ff1a0865457cee5d7c995
#
_entry.id   9be50aad196ff1a0865457cee5d7c995
#
_cell.length_a   1.000
_cell.length_b   1.000
_cell.length_c   1.000
_cell.angle_alpha   90.00
_cell.angle_beta   90.00
_cell.angle_gamma   90.00
#
_symmetry.space_group_name_H-M   'P 1'
#
loop_
_entity.id
_entity.type
_entity.pdbx_description
1 polymer ?
#
loop_
_entity_poly.entity_id
_entity_poly.type
_entity_poly.pdbx_seq_one_letter_code
_entity_poly.pdbx_strand_id
1 'polypeptide(L)'
;MRTSAIVGGDCQTLSGRMVKRIFRAAKPVSKQHNSTHVLPGDPPVEVALRRSRRATRFSLRVSRATGTVSLSLPLWAPEAEALAFLRDREGWVRRHLDAAPPPQLARIGAQLPICGVPRPVLAGQGRAARFVDGRIEVPDGPRQGARLKALMTALARERLSAAVGRHAAMLGRVPGRLTLRDPRSRWGSCSSKGDLMFSWRLIMAPPAVLDYVAAHEVAHLVEMNHAPAFWQVCARLRPDYAEHRDWLKRNGAGLLAWRFELGEDG
;
A
#
# COMPACT_ATOMS: atom_id res chain seq x y z
N MET A 1 -1.30 -18.98 10.34
CA MET A 1 -0.08 -18.17 10.46
C MET A 1 -0.28 -16.87 9.70
N ARG A 2 -0.15 -15.73 10.37
CA ARG A 2 -0.48 -14.43 9.81
C ARG A 2 0.75 -13.82 9.16
N THR A 3 0.65 -13.44 7.89
CA THR A 3 1.69 -12.70 7.16
C THR A 3 1.78 -11.29 7.74
N SER A 4 2.96 -10.93 8.25
CA SER A 4 3.21 -9.56 8.72
C SER A 4 3.49 -8.67 7.51
N ALA A 5 2.91 -7.46 7.49
CA ALA A 5 3.05 -6.53 6.36
C ALA A 5 3.21 -5.09 6.86
N ILE A 6 4.07 -4.31 6.18
CA ILE A 6 4.09 -2.86 6.34
C ILE A 6 2.85 -2.28 5.64
N VAL A 7 1.94 -1.72 6.41
CA VAL A 7 0.73 -1.09 5.90
C VAL A 7 1.00 0.38 5.66
N GLY A 8 1.01 0.77 4.40
CA GLY A 8 0.97 2.17 4.00
C GLY A 8 -0.48 2.67 3.98
N GLY A 9 -0.93 3.19 5.07
CA GLY A 9 -2.26 3.77 5.21
C GLY A 9 -2.61 3.88 6.70
N ASP A 10 -3.12 5.02 7.14
CA ASP A 10 -3.59 5.22 8.49
C ASP A 10 -4.76 4.28 8.77
N CYS A 11 -4.49 3.16 9.41
CA CYS A 11 -5.50 2.34 10.03
C CYS A 11 -5.68 2.84 11.47
N GLN A 12 -6.38 3.95 11.63
CA GLN A 12 -6.87 4.31 12.97
C GLN A 12 -8.03 3.38 13.32
N THR A 13 -7.73 2.40 14.15
CA THR A 13 -8.74 1.65 14.87
C THR A 13 -9.26 2.53 16.00
N LEU A 14 -10.31 3.28 15.73
CA LEU A 14 -10.99 4.06 16.75
C LEU A 14 -11.75 3.10 17.67
N SER A 15 -11.30 3.00 18.93
CA SER A 15 -11.94 2.25 19.99
C SER A 15 -13.14 3.03 20.50
N GLY A 16 -14.34 2.67 20.05
CA GLY A 16 -15.58 3.10 20.71
C GLY A 16 -15.85 2.20 21.92
N ARG A 17 -15.88 2.75 23.13
CA ARG A 17 -16.36 2.05 24.33
C ARG A 17 -17.79 1.58 24.10
N MET A 18 -17.98 0.27 24.06
CA MET A 18 -19.26 -0.37 23.85
C MET A 18 -19.98 -0.54 25.19
N VAL A 19 -21.17 0.05 25.27
CA VAL A 19 -22.17 -0.27 26.30
C VAL A 19 -22.64 -1.72 26.03
N LYS A 20 -22.39 -2.61 26.99
CA LYS A 20 -22.92 -3.98 26.95
C LYS A 20 -24.45 -3.94 27.06
N ARG A 21 -25.14 -4.07 25.94
CA ARG A 21 -26.57 -4.38 25.90
C ARG A 21 -26.72 -5.83 25.46
N ILE A 22 -27.37 -6.62 26.30
CA ILE A 22 -27.70 -8.03 26.10
C ILE A 22 -28.66 -8.12 24.90
N PHE A 23 -28.21 -8.71 23.79
CA PHE A 23 -29.06 -8.97 22.63
C PHE A 23 -29.36 -10.44 22.46
N ARG A 24 -30.64 -10.72 22.32
CA ARG A 24 -31.27 -12.01 21.99
C ARG A 24 -30.81 -12.45 20.59
N ALA A 25 -30.38 -13.69 20.44
CA ALA A 25 -29.84 -14.24 19.20
C ALA A 25 -30.85 -14.17 18.03
N ALA A 26 -30.49 -13.44 16.99
CA ALA A 26 -31.11 -13.54 15.68
C ALA A 26 -30.44 -14.64 14.86
N LYS A 27 -31.23 -15.39 14.09
CA LYS A 27 -30.79 -16.54 13.26
C LYS A 27 -29.67 -16.17 12.30
N PRO A 28 -28.75 -17.09 11.96
CA PRO A 28 -27.62 -16.79 11.08
C PRO A 28 -28.09 -16.57 9.64
N VAL A 29 -27.88 -15.38 9.12
CA VAL A 29 -28.05 -15.05 7.69
C VAL A 29 -26.82 -15.56 6.94
N SER A 30 -27.05 -16.52 6.07
CA SER A 30 -26.07 -17.06 5.13
C SER A 30 -25.84 -16.10 3.96
N LYS A 31 -24.59 -15.95 3.55
CA LYS A 31 -23.96 -15.23 2.43
C LYS A 31 -23.35 -13.89 2.83
N GLN A 32 -22.06 -13.76 2.48
CA GLN A 32 -21.32 -12.50 2.56
C GLN A 32 -21.96 -11.49 1.59
N HIS A 33 -22.85 -10.64 2.09
CA HIS A 33 -23.39 -9.54 1.30
C HIS A 33 -22.42 -8.35 1.44
N ASN A 34 -21.68 -8.11 0.37
CA ASN A 34 -21.01 -6.82 0.18
C ASN A 34 -22.06 -5.90 -0.46
N SER A 35 -22.43 -4.83 0.21
CA SER A 35 -23.30 -3.77 -0.31
C SER A 35 -22.49 -2.48 -0.45
N THR A 36 -22.95 -1.60 -1.33
CA THR A 36 -22.39 -0.25 -1.47
C THR A 36 -23.40 0.74 -0.90
N HIS A 37 -22.92 1.66 -0.08
CA HIS A 37 -23.69 2.78 0.44
C HIS A 37 -23.09 4.08 -0.06
N VAL A 38 -23.94 5.04 -0.45
CA VAL A 38 -23.49 6.36 -0.88
C VAL A 38 -23.70 7.35 0.25
N LEU A 39 -22.62 7.94 0.76
CA LEU A 39 -22.70 9.12 1.63
C LEU A 39 -23.07 10.33 0.78
N PRO A 40 -24.20 11.00 1.06
CA PRO A 40 -24.60 12.19 0.32
C PRO A 40 -23.61 13.33 0.56
N GLY A 41 -23.51 14.25 -0.39
CA GLY A 41 -22.63 15.42 -0.32
C GLY A 41 -22.01 15.73 -1.67
N ASP A 42 -21.16 16.74 -1.73
CA ASP A 42 -20.47 17.16 -2.94
C ASP A 42 -18.94 17.02 -2.75
N PRO A 43 -18.30 16.09 -3.45
CA PRO A 43 -18.91 14.98 -4.22
C PRO A 43 -19.53 13.90 -3.32
N PRO A 44 -20.45 13.07 -3.84
CA PRO A 44 -20.96 11.91 -3.13
C PRO A 44 -19.83 10.88 -2.95
N VAL A 45 -19.83 10.13 -1.83
CA VAL A 45 -18.79 9.16 -1.50
C VAL A 45 -19.36 7.75 -1.45
N GLU A 46 -18.88 6.88 -2.34
CA GLU A 46 -19.22 5.47 -2.30
C GLU A 46 -18.45 4.74 -1.20
N VAL A 47 -19.17 3.99 -0.37
CA VAL A 47 -18.62 3.21 0.74
C VAL A 47 -18.98 1.73 0.57
N ALA A 48 -17.97 0.88 0.38
CA ALA A 48 -18.16 -0.56 0.34
C ALA A 48 -18.38 -1.12 1.75
N LEU A 49 -19.56 -1.64 2.03
CA LEU A 49 -19.88 -2.33 3.27
C LEU A 49 -19.46 -3.81 3.17
N ARG A 50 -18.65 -4.27 4.11
CA ARG A 50 -18.10 -5.64 4.09
C ARG A 50 -18.37 -6.36 5.39
N ARG A 51 -19.25 -7.37 5.37
CA ARG A 51 -19.47 -8.25 6.52
C ARG A 51 -18.33 -9.27 6.65
N SER A 52 -17.76 -9.40 7.85
CA SER A 52 -16.63 -10.29 8.10
C SER A 52 -16.81 -11.10 9.37
N ARG A 53 -16.61 -12.42 9.28
CA ARG A 53 -16.59 -13.33 10.46
C ARG A 53 -15.45 -13.01 11.43
N ARG A 54 -14.40 -12.34 10.94
CA ARG A 54 -13.23 -11.97 11.76
C ARG A 54 -13.37 -10.59 12.41
N ALA A 55 -14.32 -9.80 11.96
CA ALA A 55 -14.57 -8.48 12.55
C ALA A 55 -15.31 -8.63 13.86
N THR A 56 -14.78 -8.04 14.92
CA THR A 56 -15.40 -7.93 16.25
C THR A 56 -15.96 -6.53 16.51
N ARG A 57 -15.66 -5.57 15.65
CA ARG A 57 -16.04 -4.16 15.72
C ARG A 57 -16.14 -3.55 14.32
N PHE A 58 -16.77 -2.37 14.21
CA PHE A 58 -16.74 -1.57 13.00
C PHE A 58 -15.30 -1.11 12.71
N SER A 59 -14.89 -1.21 11.44
CA SER A 59 -13.59 -0.73 10.99
C SER A 59 -13.75 0.01 9.67
N LEU A 60 -13.60 1.34 9.73
CA LEU A 60 -13.64 2.22 8.58
C LEU A 60 -12.23 2.41 8.02
N ARG A 61 -12.09 2.28 6.71
CA ARG A 61 -10.82 2.45 6.01
C ARG A 61 -11.02 3.33 4.78
N VAL A 62 -10.17 4.34 4.65
CA VAL A 62 -10.05 5.17 3.46
C VAL A 62 -8.72 4.87 2.79
N SER A 63 -8.74 4.53 1.53
CA SER A 63 -7.53 4.33 0.72
C SER A 63 -7.17 5.64 0.03
N ARG A 64 -6.19 6.36 0.55
CA ARG A 64 -5.67 7.58 -0.10
C ARG A 64 -5.11 7.32 -1.51
N ALA A 65 -4.74 6.07 -1.81
CA ALA A 65 -4.19 5.70 -3.12
C ALA A 65 -5.24 5.52 -4.21
N THR A 66 -6.48 5.12 -3.82
CA THR A 66 -7.54 4.79 -4.77
C THR A 66 -8.81 5.60 -4.57
N GLY A 67 -8.88 6.42 -3.51
CA GLY A 67 -10.11 7.12 -3.11
C GLY A 67 -11.22 6.19 -2.60
N THR A 68 -10.95 4.88 -2.46
CA THR A 68 -11.98 3.93 -2.04
C THR A 68 -12.18 3.95 -0.52
N VAL A 69 -13.44 3.96 -0.11
CA VAL A 69 -13.85 3.87 1.29
C VAL A 69 -14.49 2.51 1.53
N SER A 70 -14.10 1.85 2.61
CA SER A 70 -14.70 0.58 3.01
C SER A 70 -14.98 0.55 4.51
N LEU A 71 -16.16 0.04 4.88
CA LEU A 71 -16.58 -0.20 6.25
C LEU A 71 -16.74 -1.70 6.46
N SER A 72 -15.89 -2.27 7.30
CA SER A 72 -15.99 -3.67 7.72
C SER A 72 -16.83 -3.74 8.99
N LEU A 73 -17.80 -4.67 9.02
CA LEU A 73 -18.70 -4.87 10.15
C LEU A 73 -18.79 -6.36 10.54
N PRO A 74 -19.03 -6.68 11.83
CA PRO A 74 -19.30 -8.04 12.26
C PRO A 74 -20.55 -8.62 11.58
N LEU A 75 -20.64 -9.95 11.44
CA LEU A 75 -21.79 -10.59 10.82
C LEU A 75 -23.12 -10.32 11.57
N TRP A 76 -23.01 -10.19 12.88
CA TRP A 76 -24.18 -9.98 13.77
C TRP A 76 -24.63 -8.52 13.84
N ALA A 77 -23.81 -7.58 13.41
CA ALA A 77 -24.08 -6.15 13.57
C ALA A 77 -25.19 -5.68 12.61
N PRO A 78 -26.19 -4.93 13.10
CA PRO A 78 -27.20 -4.31 12.25
C PRO A 78 -26.56 -3.30 11.28
N GLU A 79 -27.03 -3.28 10.04
CA GLU A 79 -26.51 -2.34 9.03
C GLU A 79 -26.81 -0.90 9.40
N ALA A 80 -27.96 -0.65 10.03
CA ALA A 80 -28.34 0.68 10.51
C ALA A 80 -27.31 1.27 11.50
N GLU A 81 -26.74 0.45 12.40
CA GLU A 81 -25.69 0.88 13.34
C GLU A 81 -24.38 1.18 12.60
N ALA A 82 -24.04 0.37 11.59
CA ALA A 82 -22.87 0.60 10.74
C ALA A 82 -22.99 1.91 9.96
N LEU A 83 -24.17 2.22 9.43
CA LEU A 83 -24.45 3.47 8.73
C LEU A 83 -24.47 4.68 9.69
N ALA A 84 -24.98 4.52 10.91
CA ALA A 84 -24.88 5.56 11.93
C ALA A 84 -23.41 5.86 12.29
N PHE A 85 -22.61 4.82 12.52
CA PHE A 85 -21.16 4.95 12.74
C PHE A 85 -20.45 5.63 11.56
N LEU A 86 -20.86 5.33 10.32
CA LEU A 86 -20.29 5.95 9.12
C LEU A 86 -20.63 7.45 9.05
N ARG A 87 -21.88 7.83 9.33
CA ARG A 87 -22.31 9.24 9.39
C ARG A 87 -21.53 10.03 10.44
N ASP A 88 -21.36 9.47 11.64
CA ASP A 88 -20.54 10.09 12.69
C ASP A 88 -19.10 10.36 12.25
N ARG A 89 -18.59 9.61 11.28
CA ARG A 89 -17.21 9.69 10.77
C ARG A 89 -17.11 10.33 9.38
N GLU A 90 -18.19 10.86 8.84
CA GLU A 90 -18.20 11.46 7.51
C GLU A 90 -17.14 12.54 7.34
N GLY A 91 -17.03 13.47 8.27
CA GLY A 91 -16.02 14.53 8.23
C GLY A 91 -14.58 13.98 8.25
N TRP A 92 -14.35 12.88 8.95
CA TRP A 92 -13.05 12.18 8.92
C TRP A 92 -12.81 11.55 7.55
N VAL A 93 -13.81 10.88 6.96
CA VAL A 93 -13.70 10.28 5.61
C VAL A 93 -13.34 11.33 4.57
N ARG A 94 -14.08 12.45 4.54
CA ARG A 94 -13.86 13.53 3.56
C ARG A 94 -12.46 14.13 3.70
N ARG A 95 -12.03 14.51 4.91
CA ARG A 95 -10.66 15.01 5.12
C ARG A 95 -9.59 14.04 4.62
N HIS A 96 -9.80 12.72 4.74
CA HIS A 96 -8.83 11.73 4.26
C HIS A 96 -8.88 11.54 2.74
N LEU A 97 -10.04 11.73 2.11
CA LEU A 97 -10.17 11.74 0.65
C LEU A 97 -9.55 13.01 0.06
N ASP A 98 -9.80 14.16 0.65
CA ASP A 98 -9.24 15.46 0.23
C ASP A 98 -7.71 15.51 0.36
N ALA A 99 -7.18 14.82 1.37
CA ALA A 99 -5.73 14.68 1.54
C ALA A 99 -5.08 13.65 0.59
N ALA A 100 -5.88 12.96 -0.26
CA ALA A 100 -5.35 12.03 -1.23
C ALA A 100 -4.66 12.80 -2.39
N PRO A 101 -3.43 12.44 -2.77
CA PRO A 101 -2.77 13.08 -3.90
C PRO A 101 -3.54 12.78 -5.19
N PRO A 102 -3.68 13.77 -6.09
CA PRO A 102 -4.37 13.56 -7.36
C PRO A 102 -3.66 12.47 -8.17
N PRO A 103 -4.42 11.69 -8.97
CA PRO A 103 -3.83 10.71 -9.88
C PRO A 103 -2.85 11.37 -10.85
N GLN A 104 -1.69 10.77 -11.02
CA GLN A 104 -0.67 11.21 -11.97
C GLN A 104 -0.48 10.15 -13.05
N LEU A 105 -0.43 10.56 -14.31
CA LEU A 105 -0.28 9.64 -15.43
C LEU A 105 1.20 9.55 -15.85
N ALA A 106 1.74 8.34 -15.87
CA ALA A 106 3.08 8.06 -16.35
C ALA A 106 3.07 8.05 -17.89
N ARG A 107 3.50 9.16 -18.49
CA ARG A 107 3.54 9.37 -19.96
C ARG A 107 4.65 10.34 -20.34
N ILE A 108 4.90 10.49 -21.64
CA ILE A 108 5.77 11.55 -22.17
C ILE A 108 5.28 12.90 -21.65
N GLY A 109 6.23 13.74 -21.23
CA GLY A 109 5.99 15.04 -20.60
C GLY A 109 5.82 14.97 -19.06
N ALA A 110 5.66 13.78 -18.47
CA ALA A 110 5.59 13.64 -17.01
C ALA A 110 6.97 13.73 -16.35
N GLN A 111 6.97 14.04 -15.04
CA GLN A 111 8.15 14.00 -14.17
C GLN A 111 8.05 12.78 -13.25
N LEU A 112 8.43 11.59 -13.75
CA LEU A 112 8.30 10.33 -13.05
C LEU A 112 9.44 10.14 -12.04
N PRO A 113 9.18 9.93 -10.73
CA PRO A 113 10.23 9.79 -9.75
C PRO A 113 11.04 8.48 -9.93
N ILE A 114 12.36 8.58 -9.91
CA ILE A 114 13.26 7.44 -9.73
C ILE A 114 14.20 7.77 -8.58
N CYS A 115 14.28 6.91 -7.57
CA CYS A 115 15.10 7.12 -6.37
C CYS A 115 14.79 8.44 -5.67
N GLY A 116 13.52 8.84 -5.60
CA GLY A 116 13.06 10.07 -4.96
C GLY A 116 13.27 11.34 -5.79
N VAL A 117 13.88 11.24 -6.98
CA VAL A 117 14.17 12.39 -7.85
C VAL A 117 13.24 12.37 -9.06
N PRO A 118 12.45 13.44 -9.32
CA PRO A 118 11.66 13.56 -10.54
C PRO A 118 12.56 13.48 -11.79
N ARG A 119 12.16 12.66 -12.76
CA ARG A 119 12.90 12.45 -14.00
C ARG A 119 11.98 12.75 -15.18
N PRO A 120 12.40 13.57 -16.14
CA PRO A 120 11.59 13.85 -17.31
C PRO A 120 11.41 12.59 -18.15
N VAL A 121 10.18 12.35 -18.57
CA VAL A 121 9.82 11.29 -19.51
C VAL A 121 9.75 11.89 -20.90
N LEU A 122 10.66 11.46 -21.79
CA LEU A 122 10.80 11.96 -23.15
C LEU A 122 10.48 10.87 -24.17
N ALA A 123 10.11 11.29 -25.37
CA ALA A 123 10.01 10.37 -26.50
C ALA A 123 11.38 9.79 -26.83
N GLY A 124 11.44 8.48 -27.08
CA GLY A 124 12.66 7.76 -27.39
C GLY A 124 12.44 6.73 -28.49
N GLN A 125 13.55 6.16 -28.99
CA GLN A 125 13.56 5.16 -30.03
C GLN A 125 13.62 3.74 -29.45
N GLY A 126 13.22 2.74 -30.25
CA GLY A 126 13.34 1.31 -29.91
C GLY A 126 12.05 0.68 -29.40
N ARG A 127 12.15 -0.41 -28.63
CA ARG A 127 11.01 -1.23 -28.20
C ARG A 127 10.69 -1.10 -26.70
N ALA A 128 11.63 -0.62 -25.89
CA ALA A 128 11.53 -0.55 -24.44
C ALA A 128 11.82 0.85 -23.91
N ALA A 129 11.29 1.17 -22.74
CA ALA A 129 11.70 2.37 -22.02
C ALA A 129 13.11 2.17 -21.44
N ARG A 130 13.90 3.24 -21.38
CA ARG A 130 15.27 3.28 -20.86
C ARG A 130 15.48 4.43 -19.92
N PHE A 131 16.36 4.26 -18.95
CA PHE A 131 16.83 5.34 -18.09
C PHE A 131 18.26 5.69 -18.50
N VAL A 132 18.46 6.87 -19.05
CA VAL A 132 19.72 7.34 -19.65
C VAL A 132 19.97 8.78 -19.25
N ASP A 133 21.14 9.10 -18.76
CA ASP A 133 21.58 10.47 -18.45
C ASP A 133 20.58 11.27 -17.62
N GLY A 134 19.98 10.61 -16.64
CA GLY A 134 19.04 11.25 -15.70
C GLY A 134 17.63 11.47 -16.24
N ARG A 135 17.30 11.00 -17.44
CA ARG A 135 15.98 11.06 -18.08
C ARG A 135 15.45 9.69 -18.42
N ILE A 136 14.14 9.58 -18.60
CA ILE A 136 13.48 8.37 -19.05
C ILE A 136 13.10 8.58 -20.53
N GLU A 137 13.58 7.70 -21.37
CA GLU A 137 13.21 7.66 -22.78
C GLU A 137 12.24 6.50 -23.01
N VAL A 138 11.11 6.74 -23.65
CA VAL A 138 10.10 5.72 -23.94
C VAL A 138 9.57 5.88 -25.36
N PRO A 139 9.48 4.80 -26.15
CA PRO A 139 8.83 4.84 -27.45
C PRO A 139 7.37 5.29 -27.31
N ASP A 140 6.94 6.22 -28.15
CA ASP A 140 5.56 6.69 -28.18
C ASP A 140 4.58 5.58 -28.59
N GLY A 141 3.31 5.77 -28.29
CA GLY A 141 2.21 4.87 -28.65
C GLY A 141 1.50 4.20 -27.46
N PRO A 142 0.53 3.33 -27.76
CA PRO A 142 -0.47 2.86 -26.79
C PRO A 142 0.13 2.01 -25.64
N ARG A 143 1.34 1.45 -25.80
CA ARG A 143 2.03 0.67 -24.77
C ARG A 143 3.00 1.47 -23.91
N GLN A 144 2.96 2.79 -23.97
CA GLN A 144 3.89 3.67 -23.27
C GLN A 144 3.90 3.41 -21.75
N GLY A 145 2.73 3.37 -21.12
CA GLY A 145 2.61 3.11 -19.69
C GLY A 145 3.13 1.73 -19.29
N ALA A 146 2.83 0.70 -20.07
CA ALA A 146 3.34 -0.66 -19.83
C ALA A 146 4.87 -0.73 -19.93
N ARG A 147 5.47 -0.02 -20.88
CA ARG A 147 6.93 0.07 -21.05
C ARG A 147 7.58 0.80 -19.87
N LEU A 148 6.99 1.91 -19.41
CA LEU A 148 7.44 2.65 -18.22
C LEU A 148 7.37 1.77 -16.97
N LYS A 149 6.25 1.06 -16.77
CA LYS A 149 6.09 0.11 -15.64
C LYS A 149 7.13 -1.00 -15.69
N ALA A 150 7.44 -1.53 -16.87
CA ALA A 150 8.46 -2.57 -17.03
C ALA A 150 9.86 -2.04 -16.63
N LEU A 151 10.24 -0.85 -17.07
CA LEU A 151 11.48 -0.18 -16.66
C LEU A 151 11.55 -0.02 -15.15
N MET A 152 10.50 0.58 -14.54
CA MET A 152 10.44 0.80 -13.09
C MET A 152 10.55 -0.51 -12.30
N THR A 153 9.91 -1.58 -12.82
CA THR A 153 9.97 -2.91 -12.19
C THR A 153 11.37 -3.52 -12.30
N ALA A 154 12.07 -3.34 -13.42
CA ALA A 154 13.44 -3.82 -13.59
C ALA A 154 14.42 -3.11 -12.64
N LEU A 155 14.35 -1.78 -12.57
CA LEU A 155 15.16 -0.97 -11.65
C LEU A 155 14.87 -1.31 -10.17
N ALA A 156 13.58 -1.52 -9.83
CA ALA A 156 13.19 -1.94 -8.49
C ALA A 156 13.79 -3.30 -8.13
N ARG A 157 13.77 -4.26 -9.06
CA ARG A 157 14.32 -5.60 -8.84
C ARG A 157 15.81 -5.53 -8.54
N GLU A 158 16.57 -4.81 -9.36
CA GLU A 158 18.01 -4.65 -9.17
C GLU A 158 18.32 -4.10 -7.75
N ARG A 159 17.70 -2.97 -7.39
CA ARG A 159 17.99 -2.31 -6.12
C ARG A 159 17.51 -3.09 -4.90
N LEU A 160 16.32 -3.69 -4.97
CA LEU A 160 15.79 -4.52 -3.88
C LEU A 160 16.59 -5.81 -3.71
N SER A 161 17.02 -6.45 -4.80
CA SER A 161 17.87 -7.65 -4.71
C SER A 161 19.21 -7.34 -4.05
N ALA A 162 19.83 -6.21 -4.42
CA ALA A 162 21.08 -5.78 -3.81
C ALA A 162 20.90 -5.44 -2.30
N ALA A 163 19.82 -4.72 -1.94
CA ALA A 163 19.53 -4.37 -0.55
C ALA A 163 19.24 -5.63 0.30
N VAL A 164 18.39 -6.53 -0.19
CA VAL A 164 18.08 -7.81 0.47
C VAL A 164 19.35 -8.63 0.69
N GLY A 165 20.23 -8.73 -0.32
CA GLY A 165 21.48 -9.46 -0.21
C GLY A 165 22.38 -8.92 0.90
N ARG A 166 22.55 -7.60 0.98
CA ARG A 166 23.35 -6.95 2.04
C ARG A 166 22.77 -7.22 3.44
N HIS A 167 21.47 -6.97 3.63
CA HIS A 167 20.84 -7.15 4.93
C HIS A 167 20.77 -8.62 5.36
N ALA A 168 20.53 -9.54 4.44
CA ALA A 168 20.51 -10.97 4.72
C ALA A 168 21.90 -11.48 5.14
N ALA A 169 22.97 -11.01 4.47
CA ALA A 169 24.34 -11.33 4.86
C ALA A 169 24.68 -10.84 6.28
N MET A 170 24.23 -9.64 6.67
CA MET A 170 24.41 -9.12 8.04
C MET A 170 23.73 -9.98 9.13
N LEU A 171 22.69 -10.72 8.78
CA LEU A 171 21.97 -11.64 9.68
C LEU A 171 22.44 -13.10 9.56
N GLY A 172 23.33 -13.43 8.63
CA GLY A 172 23.70 -14.80 8.31
C GLY A 172 22.50 -15.64 7.84
N ARG A 173 21.54 -15.02 7.12
CA ARG A 173 20.32 -15.66 6.64
C ARG A 173 20.30 -15.71 5.11
N VAL A 174 19.66 -16.75 4.57
CA VAL A 174 19.42 -16.89 3.14
C VAL A 174 17.94 -16.65 2.89
N PRO A 175 17.55 -15.58 2.19
CA PRO A 175 16.17 -15.34 1.84
C PRO A 175 15.69 -16.34 0.79
N GLY A 176 14.38 -16.61 0.75
CA GLY A 176 13.73 -17.37 -0.30
C GLY A 176 13.60 -16.54 -1.59
N ARG A 177 12.56 -16.84 -2.38
CA ARG A 177 12.31 -16.16 -3.65
C ARG A 177 11.93 -14.69 -3.42
N LEU A 178 12.53 -13.78 -4.18
CA LEU A 178 12.12 -12.38 -4.27
C LEU A 178 11.12 -12.18 -5.42
N THR A 179 9.94 -11.67 -5.10
CA THR A 179 8.90 -11.32 -6.07
C THR A 179 8.54 -9.84 -6.01
N LEU A 180 8.25 -9.24 -7.16
CA LEU A 180 7.72 -7.87 -7.24
C LEU A 180 6.25 -7.90 -7.65
N ARG A 181 5.45 -7.09 -6.97
CA ARG A 181 4.01 -6.94 -7.22
C ARG A 181 3.61 -5.46 -7.15
N ASP A 182 2.33 -5.18 -7.37
CA ASP A 182 1.73 -3.85 -7.21
C ASP A 182 0.61 -3.84 -6.14
N PRO A 183 0.91 -4.17 -4.87
CA PRO A 183 -0.09 -4.15 -3.83
C PRO A 183 -0.43 -2.71 -3.43
N ARG A 184 -1.71 -2.46 -3.11
CA ARG A 184 -2.19 -1.14 -2.67
C ARG A 184 -2.17 -0.97 -1.15
N SER A 185 -1.92 -2.04 -0.38
CA SER A 185 -2.07 -2.05 1.08
C SER A 185 -0.78 -2.33 1.85
N ARG A 186 0.34 -2.59 1.17
CA ARG A 186 1.62 -2.92 1.81
C ARG A 186 2.79 -2.64 0.87
N TRP A 187 3.97 -2.40 1.43
CA TRP A 187 5.20 -2.17 0.67
C TRP A 187 6.04 -3.42 0.51
N GLY A 188 5.92 -4.35 1.46
CA GLY A 188 6.58 -5.63 1.43
C GLY A 188 5.82 -6.70 2.20
N SER A 189 6.30 -7.93 2.17
CA SER A 189 5.92 -9.03 3.06
C SER A 189 6.94 -10.15 3.00
N CYS A 190 7.16 -10.80 4.16
CA CYS A 190 7.92 -12.02 4.27
C CYS A 190 6.98 -13.19 4.61
N SER A 191 7.11 -14.31 3.92
CA SER A 191 6.37 -15.53 4.25
C SER A 191 7.10 -16.33 5.35
N SER A 192 6.39 -17.28 5.97
CA SER A 192 7.00 -18.21 6.94
C SER A 192 8.09 -19.11 6.33
N LYS A 193 8.17 -19.20 5.00
CA LYS A 193 9.22 -19.90 4.26
C LYS A 193 10.40 -19.00 3.88
N GLY A 194 10.36 -17.70 4.27
CA GLY A 194 11.40 -16.74 3.93
C GLY A 194 11.26 -16.13 2.52
N ASP A 195 10.17 -16.41 1.77
CA ASP A 195 9.94 -15.75 0.49
C ASP A 195 9.57 -14.29 0.71
N LEU A 196 10.18 -13.39 -0.04
CA LEU A 196 10.02 -11.95 0.05
C LEU A 196 9.21 -11.42 -1.12
N MET A 197 8.24 -10.56 -0.84
CA MET A 197 7.48 -9.81 -1.84
C MET A 197 7.63 -8.33 -1.58
N PHE A 198 7.85 -7.54 -2.62
CA PHE A 198 7.94 -6.08 -2.54
C PHE A 198 7.05 -5.40 -3.57
N SER A 199 6.61 -4.18 -3.25
CA SER A 199 6.04 -3.28 -4.24
C SER A 199 7.14 -2.73 -5.13
N TRP A 200 7.02 -2.90 -6.46
CA TRP A 200 7.97 -2.29 -7.40
C TRP A 200 7.95 -0.76 -7.33
N ARG A 201 6.88 -0.16 -6.80
CA ARG A 201 6.77 1.30 -6.64
C ARG A 201 7.78 1.90 -5.67
N LEU A 202 8.45 1.08 -4.87
CA LEU A 202 9.54 1.51 -3.98
C LEU A 202 10.70 2.15 -4.72
N ILE A 203 10.89 1.87 -6.03
CA ILE A 203 11.91 2.55 -6.84
C ILE A 203 11.67 4.05 -6.96
N MET A 204 10.42 4.50 -6.80
CA MET A 204 10.07 5.92 -6.84
C MET A 204 10.40 6.65 -5.53
N ALA A 205 10.55 5.92 -4.42
CA ALA A 205 10.94 6.48 -3.13
C ALA A 205 12.44 6.81 -3.07
N PRO A 206 12.89 7.64 -2.12
CA PRO A 206 14.30 7.80 -1.82
C PRO A 206 14.99 6.44 -1.57
N PRO A 207 16.25 6.26 -1.98
CA PRO A 207 16.96 4.98 -1.84
C PRO A 207 16.98 4.45 -0.41
N ALA A 208 17.11 5.33 0.57
CA ALA A 208 17.11 4.99 1.99
C ALA A 208 15.77 4.38 2.46
N VAL A 209 14.65 4.82 1.87
CA VAL A 209 13.30 4.29 2.15
C VAL A 209 13.13 2.89 1.54
N LEU A 210 13.59 2.67 0.31
CA LEU A 210 13.60 1.35 -0.33
C LEU A 210 14.45 0.38 0.49
N ASP A 211 15.64 0.81 0.90
CA ASP A 211 16.57 0.03 1.72
C ASP A 211 15.98 -0.33 3.08
N TYR A 212 15.28 0.63 3.73
CA TYR A 212 14.53 0.35 4.95
C TYR A 212 13.48 -0.75 4.77
N VAL A 213 12.70 -0.72 3.70
CA VAL A 213 11.70 -1.77 3.47
C VAL A 213 12.37 -3.11 3.25
N ALA A 214 13.51 -3.16 2.53
CA ALA A 214 14.29 -4.38 2.39
C ALA A 214 14.79 -4.90 3.74
N ALA A 215 15.35 -4.02 4.60
CA ALA A 215 15.79 -4.38 5.95
C ALA A 215 14.64 -4.92 6.81
N HIS A 216 13.45 -4.29 6.72
CA HIS A 216 12.24 -4.71 7.45
C HIS A 216 11.80 -6.13 7.06
N GLU A 217 11.72 -6.43 5.77
CA GLU A 217 11.29 -7.77 5.32
C GLU A 217 12.37 -8.83 5.59
N VAL A 218 13.65 -8.45 5.55
CA VAL A 218 14.76 -9.34 5.93
C VAL A 218 14.78 -9.59 7.44
N ALA A 219 14.43 -8.61 8.29
CA ALA A 219 14.32 -8.81 9.72
C ALA A 219 13.28 -9.91 10.07
N HIS A 220 12.23 -10.09 9.25
CA HIS A 220 11.26 -11.17 9.39
C HIS A 220 11.84 -12.57 9.16
N LEU A 221 13.03 -12.73 8.58
CA LEU A 221 13.72 -14.02 8.53
C LEU A 221 14.20 -14.50 9.93
N VAL A 222 14.19 -13.59 10.91
CA VAL A 222 14.57 -13.88 12.31
C VAL A 222 13.35 -13.75 13.21
N GLU A 223 12.57 -12.67 13.08
CA GLU A 223 11.45 -12.34 13.95
C GLU A 223 10.18 -12.11 13.13
N MET A 224 9.23 -13.07 13.18
CA MET A 224 8.02 -13.04 12.33
C MET A 224 6.94 -12.05 12.79
N ASN A 225 7.03 -11.51 13.98
CA ASN A 225 6.08 -10.54 14.53
C ASN A 225 6.78 -9.22 14.85
N HIS A 226 6.02 -8.13 14.97
CA HIS A 226 6.57 -6.80 15.27
C HIS A 226 6.71 -6.56 16.80
N ALA A 227 7.13 -7.57 17.56
CA ALA A 227 7.49 -7.44 18.97
C ALA A 227 8.78 -6.60 19.14
N PRO A 228 9.15 -6.19 20.35
CA PRO A 228 10.38 -5.43 20.58
C PRO A 228 11.65 -6.06 19.98
N ALA A 229 11.78 -7.39 20.02
CA ALA A 229 12.90 -8.11 19.40
C ALA A 229 13.00 -7.86 17.89
N PHE A 230 11.88 -7.81 17.16
CA PHE A 230 11.85 -7.45 15.74
C PHE A 230 12.46 -6.06 15.49
N TRP A 231 12.03 -5.07 16.28
CA TRP A 231 12.51 -3.71 16.10
C TRP A 231 14.00 -3.56 16.45
N GLN A 232 14.52 -4.37 17.39
CA GLN A 232 15.96 -4.45 17.66
C GLN A 232 16.73 -5.00 16.44
N VAL A 233 16.24 -6.06 15.80
CA VAL A 233 16.83 -6.57 14.55
C VAL A 233 16.77 -5.53 13.45
N CYS A 234 15.61 -4.87 13.27
CA CYS A 234 15.43 -3.83 12.28
C CYS A 234 16.39 -2.64 12.51
N ALA A 235 16.56 -2.19 13.76
CA ALA A 235 17.49 -1.11 14.13
C ALA A 235 18.95 -1.50 13.91
N ARG A 236 19.33 -2.77 14.12
CA ARG A 236 20.67 -3.26 13.80
C ARG A 236 20.98 -3.20 12.31
N LEU A 237 19.98 -3.56 11.46
CA LEU A 237 20.11 -3.50 10.00
C LEU A 237 20.06 -2.08 9.46
N ARG A 238 19.21 -1.24 10.07
CA ARG A 238 18.92 0.12 9.65
C ARG A 238 18.63 0.99 10.89
N PRO A 239 19.62 1.64 11.50
CA PRO A 239 19.44 2.43 12.73
C PRO A 239 18.42 3.56 12.61
N ASP A 240 18.32 4.18 11.44
CA ASP A 240 17.43 5.28 11.08
C ASP A 240 16.05 4.80 10.53
N TYR A 241 15.69 3.54 10.77
CA TYR A 241 14.46 2.91 10.23
C TYR A 241 13.18 3.70 10.54
N ALA A 242 13.12 4.36 11.69
CA ALA A 242 11.92 5.08 12.13
C ALA A 242 11.62 6.28 11.22
N GLU A 243 12.65 7.01 10.80
CA GLU A 243 12.52 8.13 9.86
C GLU A 243 11.94 7.68 8.51
N HIS A 244 12.47 6.59 7.97
CA HIS A 244 12.03 6.05 6.68
C HIS A 244 10.64 5.43 6.72
N ARG A 245 10.28 4.81 7.86
CA ARG A 245 8.92 4.36 8.13
C ARG A 245 7.94 5.53 8.13
N ASP A 246 8.29 6.62 8.79
CA ASP A 246 7.45 7.81 8.85
C ASP A 246 7.39 8.55 7.52
N TRP A 247 8.47 8.52 6.74
CA TRP A 247 8.45 9.02 5.36
C TRP A 247 7.40 8.26 4.51
N LEU A 248 7.37 6.93 4.57
CA LEU A 248 6.37 6.10 3.86
C LEU A 248 4.94 6.39 4.29
N LYS A 249 4.71 6.63 5.59
CA LYS A 249 3.37 7.01 6.07
C LYS A 249 2.92 8.34 5.47
N ARG A 250 3.80 9.32 5.38
CA ARG A 250 3.47 10.65 4.84
C ARG A 250 3.37 10.67 3.32
N ASN A 251 4.27 9.98 2.62
CA ASN A 251 4.48 10.14 1.18
C ASN A 251 4.03 8.93 0.35
N GLY A 252 3.78 7.79 0.97
CA GLY A 252 3.47 6.54 0.26
C GLY A 252 2.23 6.64 -0.63
N ALA A 253 1.23 7.44 -0.25
CA ALA A 253 0.05 7.68 -1.09
C ALA A 253 0.43 8.31 -2.45
N GLY A 254 1.41 9.22 -2.47
CA GLY A 254 1.91 9.84 -3.69
C GLY A 254 2.54 8.82 -4.66
N LEU A 255 3.25 7.81 -4.14
CA LEU A 255 3.79 6.74 -4.97
C LEU A 255 2.68 5.86 -5.58
N LEU A 256 1.58 5.68 -4.84
CA LEU A 256 0.44 4.89 -5.28
C LEU A 256 -0.50 5.67 -6.22
N ALA A 257 -0.40 7.00 -6.28
CA ALA A 257 -1.20 7.86 -7.15
C ALA A 257 -0.80 7.74 -8.63
N TRP A 258 0.42 7.29 -8.93
CA TRP A 258 0.86 7.12 -10.30
C TRP A 258 0.09 6.03 -11.04
N ARG A 259 -0.44 6.34 -12.23
CA ARG A 259 -1.14 5.44 -13.15
C ARG A 259 -0.23 5.15 -14.35
N PHE A 260 -0.10 3.87 -14.70
CA PHE A 260 0.74 3.38 -15.81
C PHE A 260 -0.10 2.80 -16.96
N GLU A 261 -1.39 2.79 -16.79
CA GLU A 261 -2.37 2.40 -17.81
C GLU A 261 -3.32 3.56 -17.99
N LEU A 262 -3.65 3.90 -19.23
CA LEU A 262 -4.83 4.70 -19.52
C LEU A 262 -5.99 3.79 -19.11
N GLY A 263 -6.80 4.17 -18.13
CA GLY A 263 -8.05 3.50 -17.86
C GLY A 263 -8.88 3.49 -19.15
N GLU A 264 -9.50 2.37 -19.43
CA GLU A 264 -10.53 2.27 -20.47
C GLU A 264 -11.83 2.99 -20.01
N ASP A 265 -11.69 4.21 -19.48
CA ASP A 265 -12.81 5.07 -19.11
C ASP A 265 -12.76 6.29 -20.02
N GLY A 266 -13.33 6.13 -21.19
CA GLY A 266 -13.65 7.14 -22.17
C GLY A 266 -15.03 6.90 -22.69
#